data_c80ef6ccca788c5263750ce097051c49
#
_entry.id   c80ef6ccca788c5263750ce097051c49
#
_cell.length_a   1.000
_cell.length_b   1.000
_cell.length_c   1.000
_cell.angle_alpha   90.00
_cell.angle_beta   90.00
_cell.angle_gamma   90.00
#
_symmetry.space_group_name_H-M   'P 1'
#
loop_
_entity.id
_entity.type
_entity.pdbx_description
1 polymer ?
#
loop_
_entity_poly.entity_id
_entity_poly.type
_entity_poly.pdbx_seq_one_letter_code
_entity_poly.pdbx_strand_id
1 'polypeptide(L)'
;IGELQQIEALHLFPFGEAWQGTVEGRTALTGNIPVNTDGGLLAMGHPFGASGIRMVHETVTQLRGEAGPRQVANARVGIAQCSGAGDVTTVHILTRG
;
A
#
# COMPACT_ATOMS: atom_id res chain seq x y z
N ILE A 1 7.36 -8.28 -8.60
CA ILE A 1 8.63 -7.55 -8.44
C ILE A 1 8.40 -6.03 -8.28
N GLY A 2 7.42 -5.47 -8.96
CA GLY A 2 7.09 -4.04 -8.85
C GLY A 2 6.80 -3.58 -7.43
N GLU A 3 6.04 -4.36 -6.64
CA GLU A 3 5.78 -4.05 -5.24
C GLU A 3 7.08 -3.96 -4.42
N LEU A 4 7.99 -4.92 -4.60
CA LEU A 4 9.27 -4.93 -3.89
C LEU A 4 10.09 -3.68 -4.19
N GLN A 5 10.16 -3.30 -5.46
CA GLN A 5 10.89 -2.10 -5.87
C GLN A 5 10.27 -0.82 -5.30
N GLN A 6 8.94 -0.73 -5.30
CA GLN A 6 8.23 0.45 -4.82
C GLN A 6 8.35 0.64 -3.32
N ILE A 7 8.22 -0.43 -2.52
CA ILE A 7 8.35 -0.32 -1.07
C ILE A 7 9.79 0.01 -0.63
N GLU A 8 10.79 -0.41 -1.40
CA GLU A 8 12.17 0.04 -1.19
C GLU A 8 12.37 1.50 -1.61
N ALA A 9 11.81 1.92 -2.74
CA ALA A 9 11.86 3.32 -3.17
C ALA A 9 11.17 4.27 -2.18
N LEU A 10 10.16 3.81 -1.46
CA LEU A 10 9.50 4.56 -0.39
C LEU A 10 10.26 4.49 0.94
N HIS A 11 11.42 3.86 0.97
CA HIS A 11 12.24 3.66 2.18
C HIS A 11 11.52 2.91 3.31
N LEU A 12 10.54 2.08 2.99
CA LEU A 12 9.86 1.23 3.96
C LEU A 12 10.73 0.03 4.36
N PHE A 13 11.64 -0.36 3.49
CA PHE A 13 12.68 -1.35 3.73
C PHE A 13 14.01 -0.86 3.18
N PRO A 14 15.15 -1.30 3.74
CA PRO A 14 16.47 -1.06 3.14
C PRO A 14 16.53 -1.65 1.72
N PHE A 15 17.34 -1.04 0.86
CA PHE A 15 17.51 -1.50 -0.51
C PHE A 15 17.98 -2.95 -0.57
N GLY A 16 17.27 -3.76 -1.34
CA GLY A 16 17.55 -5.19 -1.51
C GLY A 16 16.97 -6.10 -0.41
N GLU A 17 16.24 -5.56 0.59
CA GLU A 17 15.72 -6.34 1.72
C GLU A 17 14.19 -6.49 1.74
N ALA A 18 13.46 -5.87 0.81
CA ALA A 18 12.01 -5.96 0.79
C ALA A 18 11.50 -7.39 0.61
N TRP A 19 12.21 -8.21 -0.14
CA TRP A 19 11.84 -9.61 -0.36
C TRP A 19 11.88 -10.41 0.95
N GLN A 20 12.87 -10.16 1.81
CA GLN A 20 12.95 -10.82 3.11
C GLN A 20 11.79 -10.43 4.00
N GLY A 21 11.49 -9.13 4.09
CA GLY A 21 10.36 -8.65 4.86
C GLY A 21 9.03 -9.24 4.37
N THR A 22 8.87 -9.40 3.06
CA THR A 22 7.67 -10.01 2.47
C THR A 22 7.57 -11.50 2.84
N VAL A 23 8.66 -12.26 2.71
CA VAL A 23 8.69 -13.68 3.07
C VAL A 23 8.43 -13.88 4.56
N GLU A 24 8.94 -13.00 5.41
CA GLU A 24 8.73 -13.04 6.86
C GLU A 24 7.33 -12.58 7.30
N GLY A 25 6.47 -12.18 6.36
CA GLY A 25 5.11 -11.74 6.66
C GLY A 25 5.00 -10.32 7.20
N ARG A 26 6.04 -9.50 7.11
CA ARG A 26 6.03 -8.12 7.60
C ARG A 26 5.10 -7.23 6.79
N THR A 27 4.84 -7.56 5.53
CA THR A 27 3.92 -6.83 4.64
C THR A 27 2.51 -7.41 4.62
N ALA A 28 2.27 -8.51 5.35
CA ALA A 28 0.94 -9.09 5.52
C ALA A 28 0.03 -8.17 6.34
N LEU A 29 -1.27 -8.43 6.32
CA LEU A 29 -2.26 -7.62 7.03
C LEU A 29 -1.93 -7.43 8.51
N THR A 30 -1.39 -8.45 9.15
CA THR A 30 -0.97 -8.44 10.57
C THR A 30 0.50 -8.08 10.77
N GLY A 31 1.23 -7.79 9.72
CA GLY A 31 2.63 -7.39 9.79
C GLY A 31 2.80 -5.96 10.28
N ASN A 32 4.04 -5.56 10.47
CA ASN A 32 4.35 -4.21 10.94
C ASN A 32 4.31 -3.13 9.85
N ILE A 33 4.35 -3.53 8.58
CA ILE A 33 4.23 -2.63 7.41
C ILE A 33 3.24 -3.25 6.42
N PRO A 34 1.92 -3.25 6.70
CA PRO A 34 0.95 -3.85 5.79
C PRO A 34 0.93 -3.15 4.43
N VAL A 35 0.97 -3.93 3.36
CA VAL A 35 1.00 -3.46 1.97
C VAL A 35 -0.14 -4.09 1.20
N ASN A 36 -0.81 -3.28 0.37
CA ASN A 36 -1.92 -3.72 -0.49
C ASN A 36 -3.00 -4.51 0.28
N THR A 37 -3.53 -3.90 1.32
CA THR A 37 -4.49 -4.54 2.24
C THR A 37 -5.79 -4.99 1.58
N ASP A 38 -6.15 -4.39 0.42
CA ASP A 38 -7.31 -4.81 -0.39
C ASP A 38 -6.98 -5.91 -1.41
N GLY A 39 -5.76 -6.43 -1.40
CA GLY A 39 -5.25 -7.40 -2.35
C GLY A 39 -4.58 -6.78 -3.59
N GLY A 40 -4.55 -5.47 -3.69
CA GLY A 40 -3.88 -4.76 -4.76
C GLY A 40 -4.48 -5.00 -6.16
N LEU A 41 -3.71 -4.75 -7.19
CA LEU A 41 -4.15 -4.89 -8.58
C LEU A 41 -4.52 -6.32 -8.94
N LEU A 42 -3.87 -7.32 -8.32
CA LEU A 42 -4.17 -8.73 -8.60
C LEU A 42 -5.58 -9.12 -8.17
N ALA A 43 -6.05 -8.59 -7.06
CA ALA A 43 -7.40 -8.89 -6.54
C ALA A 43 -8.47 -7.94 -7.12
N MET A 44 -8.14 -6.66 -7.26
CA MET A 44 -9.10 -5.60 -7.59
C MET A 44 -9.13 -5.22 -9.07
N GLY A 45 -8.21 -5.75 -9.87
CA GLY A 45 -8.06 -5.33 -11.27
C GLY A 45 -7.36 -3.99 -11.40
N HIS A 46 -7.15 -3.56 -12.63
CA HIS A 46 -6.42 -2.32 -12.91
C HIS A 46 -7.12 -1.46 -14.00
N PRO A 47 -8.28 -0.87 -13.69
CA PRO A 47 -8.85 0.15 -14.57
C PRO A 47 -7.99 1.41 -14.46
N PHE A 48 -7.35 1.82 -15.56
CA PHE A 48 -6.30 2.84 -15.57
C PHE A 48 -6.75 4.18 -14.98
N GLY A 49 -7.97 4.60 -15.24
CA GLY A 49 -8.48 5.86 -14.70
C GLY A 49 -9.00 5.79 -13.26
N ALA A 50 -9.06 4.61 -12.65
CA ALA A 50 -9.69 4.43 -11.34
C ALA A 50 -8.74 3.88 -10.27
N SER A 51 -7.67 3.17 -10.63
CA SER A 51 -6.78 2.51 -9.67
C SER A 51 -6.14 3.47 -8.67
N GLY A 52 -5.71 4.66 -9.12
CA GLY A 52 -5.12 5.66 -8.22
C GLY A 52 -6.11 6.13 -7.15
N ILE A 53 -7.34 6.40 -7.53
CA ILE A 53 -8.41 6.79 -6.59
C ILE A 53 -8.76 5.63 -5.66
N ARG A 54 -8.78 4.40 -6.16
CA ARG A 54 -9.00 3.22 -5.33
C ARG A 54 -7.95 3.09 -4.22
N MET A 55 -6.68 3.34 -4.53
CA MET A 55 -5.60 3.29 -3.55
C MET A 55 -5.79 4.33 -2.44
N VAL A 56 -6.19 5.55 -2.80
CA VAL A 56 -6.52 6.59 -1.81
C VAL A 56 -7.76 6.19 -1.01
N HIS A 57 -8.79 5.66 -1.67
CA HIS A 57 -10.01 5.19 -1.00
C HIS A 57 -9.69 4.12 0.04
N GLU A 58 -8.90 3.11 -0.30
CA GLU A 58 -8.51 2.07 0.65
C GLU A 58 -7.73 2.65 1.83
N THR A 59 -6.79 3.55 1.56
CA THR A 59 -6.00 4.21 2.61
C THR A 59 -6.91 4.99 3.56
N VAL A 60 -7.86 5.76 3.05
CA VAL A 60 -8.84 6.49 3.87
C VAL A 60 -9.71 5.53 4.68
N THR A 61 -10.18 4.45 4.07
CA THR A 61 -11.00 3.43 4.73
C THR A 61 -10.26 2.81 5.90
N GLN A 62 -8.99 2.47 5.71
CA GLN A 62 -8.12 1.95 6.78
C GLN A 62 -7.93 2.97 7.91
N LEU A 63 -7.64 4.21 7.58
CA LEU A 63 -7.43 5.26 8.58
C LEU A 63 -8.70 5.60 9.38
N ARG A 64 -9.87 5.42 8.77
CA ARG A 64 -11.16 5.58 9.45
C ARG A 64 -11.56 4.39 10.33
N GLY A 65 -10.85 3.27 10.23
CA GLY A 65 -11.22 2.05 10.93
C GLY A 65 -12.43 1.34 10.34
N GLU A 66 -12.72 1.54 9.06
CA GLU A 66 -13.94 1.05 8.39
C GLU A 66 -13.66 -0.11 7.42
N ALA A 67 -12.47 -0.70 7.46
CA ALA A 67 -12.07 -1.73 6.51
C ALA A 67 -12.60 -3.15 6.85
N GLY A 68 -13.29 -3.33 7.97
CA GLY A 68 -13.84 -4.63 8.34
C GLY A 68 -12.80 -5.72 8.53
N PRO A 69 -12.94 -6.90 7.89
CA PRO A 69 -11.99 -8.02 8.07
C PRO A 69 -10.56 -7.73 7.64
N ARG A 70 -10.34 -6.74 6.75
CA ARG A 70 -9.01 -6.35 6.30
C ARG A 70 -8.43 -5.16 7.05
N GLN A 71 -9.05 -4.77 8.16
CA GLN A 71 -8.63 -3.62 8.95
C GLN A 71 -7.26 -3.83 9.58
N VAL A 72 -6.35 -2.91 9.34
CA VAL A 72 -5.05 -2.85 10.02
C VAL A 72 -5.23 -2.28 11.42
N ALA A 73 -4.68 -2.96 12.43
CA ALA A 73 -4.76 -2.48 13.82
C ALA A 73 -3.98 -1.17 14.00
N ASN A 74 -4.60 -0.18 14.65
CA ASN A 74 -3.98 1.11 14.98
C ASN A 74 -3.42 1.88 13.79
N ALA A 75 -4.09 1.80 12.63
CA ALA A 75 -3.69 2.55 11.44
C ALA A 75 -3.78 4.06 11.70
N ARG A 76 -2.65 4.76 11.62
CA ARG A 76 -2.56 6.22 11.84
C ARG A 76 -1.97 6.97 10.66
N VAL A 77 -1.09 6.31 9.91
CA VAL A 77 -0.45 6.88 8.73
C VAL A 77 -0.63 5.88 7.58
N GLY A 78 -1.05 6.36 6.45
CA GLY A 78 -1.18 5.56 5.25
C GLY A 78 -0.50 6.23 4.06
N ILE A 79 0.08 5.43 3.20
CA ILE A 79 0.73 5.88 1.97
C ILE A 79 -0.03 5.29 0.78
N ALA A 80 -0.45 6.14 -0.13
CA ALA A 80 -1.01 5.75 -1.42
C ALA A 80 -0.03 6.16 -2.52
N GLN A 81 0.55 5.19 -3.20
CA GLN A 81 1.48 5.41 -4.31
C GLN A 81 0.90 4.82 -5.58
N CYS A 82 0.93 5.58 -6.64
CA CYS A 82 0.48 5.14 -7.96
C CYS A 82 1.44 5.64 -9.04
N SER A 83 1.85 4.73 -9.90
CA SER A 83 2.66 5.06 -11.08
C SER A 83 1.77 5.04 -12.32
N GLY A 84 1.89 6.08 -13.13
CA GLY A 84 1.19 6.21 -14.39
C GLY A 84 2.11 5.98 -15.59
N ALA A 85 1.55 6.01 -16.78
CA ALA A 85 2.31 5.95 -18.01
C ALA A 85 3.17 7.21 -18.17
N GLY A 86 4.37 7.07 -18.75
CA GLY A 86 5.27 8.19 -19.00
C GLY A 86 6.04 8.66 -17.77
N ASP A 87 6.40 7.72 -16.90
CA ASP A 87 7.26 7.97 -15.73
C ASP A 87 6.67 8.96 -14.71
N VAL A 88 5.35 9.04 -14.64
CA VAL A 88 4.67 9.86 -13.64
C VAL A 88 4.35 8.99 -12.43
N THR A 89 4.81 9.40 -11.26
CA THR A 89 4.49 8.73 -9.99
C THR A 89 3.93 9.75 -9.01
N THR A 90 2.83 9.40 -8.37
CA THR A 90 2.24 10.20 -7.29
C THR A 90 2.31 9.44 -5.98
N VAL A 91 2.62 10.16 -4.91
CA VAL A 91 2.64 9.62 -3.55
C VAL A 91 1.84 10.55 -2.65
N HIS A 92 0.87 9.99 -1.95
CA HIS A 92 0.07 10.71 -0.96
C HIS A 92 0.30 10.09 0.41
N ILE A 93 0.64 10.92 1.38
CA ILE A 93 0.75 10.51 2.78
C ILE A 93 -0.45 11.08 3.52
N LEU A 94 -1.26 10.19 4.07
CA LEU A 94 -2.49 10.53 4.77
C LEU A 94 -2.33 10.16 6.24
N THR A 95 -2.86 10.99 7.11
CA THR A 95 -2.80 10.75 8.55
C THR A 95 -4.18 10.84 9.17
N ARG A 96 -4.39 10.05 10.21
CA ARG A 96 -5.56 10.17 11.06
C ARG A 96 -5.29 11.24 12.12
N GLY A 97 -6.09 12.28 12.09
CA GLY A 97 -6.01 13.38 13.05
C GLY A 97 -6.41 13.02 14.47
#